data_594b26912e37156bcda588934257f987
#
_entry.id   594b26912e37156bcda588934257f987
#
_cell.length_a   1.000
_cell.length_b   1.000
_cell.length_c   1.000
_cell.angle_alpha   90.00
_cell.angle_beta   90.00
_cell.angle_gamma   90.00
#
_symmetry.space_group_name_H-M   'P 1'
#
loop_
_entity.id
_entity.type
_entity.pdbx_description
1 polymer ?
#
loop_
_entity_poly.entity_id
_entity_poly.type
_entity_poly.pdbx_seq_one_letter_code
_entity_poly.pdbx_strand_id
1 'polypeptide(L)'
;MKRLLIVEDDPGLQSQMRWCFSDQIEVSVAADRDSALTALRRMEPQVITLDLGLPPDAGGASEGFALLEEILRLAPMSKVIVVTGREDKENAVKAIGMGASDFYQKPLDADILTFVVNRAFRLAELEQENRELIGQTNGASIKGIVAASPEMMEICRTIEKVAYSRPRLPLIPDEACH
;
A
#
# COMPACT_ATOMS: atom_id res chain seq x y z
N MET A 1 -12.08 7.68 6.09
CA MET A 1 -13.08 6.69 5.64
C MET A 1 -12.32 5.48 5.11
N LYS A 2 -12.70 4.26 5.50
CA LYS A 2 -12.04 3.02 5.07
C LYS A 2 -12.40 2.72 3.62
N ARG A 3 -11.42 2.36 2.78
CA ARG A 3 -11.61 2.08 1.35
C ARG A 3 -11.15 0.66 1.03
N LEU A 4 -12.06 -0.15 0.52
CA LEU A 4 -11.86 -1.55 0.15
C LEU A 4 -12.05 -1.71 -1.37
N LEU A 5 -11.06 -2.29 -2.04
CA LEU A 5 -11.19 -2.74 -3.43
C LEU A 5 -11.38 -4.27 -3.43
N ILE A 6 -12.45 -4.73 -4.05
CA ILE A 6 -12.72 -6.16 -4.29
C ILE A 6 -12.40 -6.45 -5.75
N VAL A 7 -11.48 -7.38 -5.99
CA VAL A 7 -11.12 -7.85 -7.34
C VAL A 7 -11.56 -9.31 -7.44
N GLU A 8 -12.62 -9.55 -8.17
CA GLU A 8 -13.30 -10.83 -8.35
C GLU A 8 -14.09 -10.79 -9.67
N ASP A 9 -14.00 -11.81 -10.50
CA ASP A 9 -14.67 -11.84 -11.81
C ASP A 9 -16.12 -12.35 -11.72
N ASP A 10 -16.46 -13.15 -10.71
CA ASP A 10 -17.83 -13.66 -10.49
C ASP A 10 -18.74 -12.57 -9.89
N PRO A 11 -19.80 -12.12 -10.63
CA PRO A 11 -20.71 -11.08 -10.12
C PRO A 11 -21.50 -11.49 -8.88
N GLY A 12 -21.75 -12.81 -8.70
CA GLY A 12 -22.42 -13.34 -7.52
C GLY A 12 -21.54 -13.21 -6.28
N LEU A 13 -20.26 -13.59 -6.38
CA LEU A 13 -19.29 -13.43 -5.31
C LEU A 13 -19.00 -11.95 -5.02
N GLN A 14 -18.89 -11.10 -6.05
CA GLN A 14 -18.77 -9.65 -5.87
C GLN A 14 -19.90 -9.09 -5.00
N SER A 15 -21.14 -9.45 -5.33
CA SER A 15 -22.33 -9.02 -4.59
C SER A 15 -22.32 -9.54 -3.16
N GLN A 16 -22.00 -10.83 -2.97
CA GLN A 16 -21.91 -11.45 -1.65
C GLN A 16 -20.85 -10.76 -0.79
N MET A 17 -19.65 -10.53 -1.33
CA MET A 17 -18.56 -9.85 -0.60
C MET A 17 -18.95 -8.41 -0.24
N ARG A 18 -19.58 -7.68 -1.16
CA ARG A 18 -20.01 -6.30 -0.92
C ARG A 18 -21.03 -6.21 0.22
N TRP A 19 -21.94 -7.16 0.34
CA TRP A 19 -22.94 -7.21 1.41
C TRP A 19 -22.36 -7.48 2.81
N CYS A 20 -21.13 -8.03 2.89
CA CYS A 20 -20.46 -8.28 4.15
C CYS A 20 -19.98 -7.00 4.84
N PHE A 21 -19.92 -5.86 4.12
CA PHE A 21 -19.31 -4.64 4.65
C PHE A 21 -20.35 -3.56 4.91
N SER A 22 -20.19 -2.87 6.05
CA SER A 22 -21.08 -1.82 6.51
C SER A 22 -20.90 -0.52 5.70
N ASP A 23 -21.86 0.42 5.85
CA ASP A 23 -21.81 1.75 5.24
C ASP A 23 -20.59 2.62 5.64
N GLN A 24 -19.80 2.15 6.61
CA GLN A 24 -18.56 2.82 7.03
C GLN A 24 -17.35 2.51 6.14
N ILE A 25 -17.49 1.53 5.23
CA ILE A 25 -16.43 1.13 4.29
C ILE A 25 -16.89 1.48 2.88
N GLU A 26 -16.14 2.33 2.20
CA GLU A 26 -16.31 2.59 0.79
C GLU A 26 -15.78 1.39 -0.02
N VAL A 27 -16.69 0.67 -0.68
CA VAL A 27 -16.36 -0.54 -1.43
C VAL A 27 -16.42 -0.23 -2.93
N SER A 28 -15.32 -0.51 -3.63
CA SER A 28 -15.27 -0.58 -5.08
C SER A 28 -15.04 -2.01 -5.54
N VAL A 29 -15.55 -2.36 -6.72
CA VAL A 29 -15.44 -3.71 -7.29
C VAL A 29 -14.79 -3.60 -8.67
N ALA A 30 -13.93 -4.57 -8.99
CA ALA A 30 -13.31 -4.75 -10.30
C ALA A 30 -13.40 -6.22 -10.71
N ALA A 31 -13.64 -6.47 -12.00
CA ALA A 31 -13.83 -7.81 -12.53
C ALA A 31 -12.59 -8.37 -13.27
N ASP A 32 -11.62 -7.52 -13.52
CA ASP A 32 -10.42 -7.82 -14.30
C ASP A 32 -9.25 -6.92 -13.88
N ARG A 33 -8.08 -7.18 -14.45
CA ARG A 33 -6.85 -6.45 -14.16
C ARG A 33 -6.95 -4.96 -14.48
N ASP A 34 -7.49 -4.59 -15.64
CA ASP A 34 -7.52 -3.19 -16.09
C ASP A 34 -8.47 -2.34 -15.23
N SER A 35 -9.64 -2.87 -14.93
CA SER A 35 -10.60 -2.23 -14.01
C SER A 35 -10.05 -2.13 -12.60
N ALA A 36 -9.31 -3.15 -12.12
CA ALA A 36 -8.66 -3.13 -10.82
C ALA A 36 -7.60 -2.04 -10.72
N LEU A 37 -6.72 -1.91 -11.72
CA LEU A 37 -5.68 -0.87 -11.76
C LEU A 37 -6.29 0.54 -11.88
N THR A 38 -7.38 0.68 -12.61
CA THR A 38 -8.12 1.95 -12.71
C THR A 38 -8.72 2.33 -11.36
N ALA A 39 -9.36 1.38 -10.67
CA ALA A 39 -9.93 1.59 -9.34
C ALA A 39 -8.83 1.88 -8.30
N LEU A 40 -7.70 1.17 -8.36
CA LEU A 40 -6.54 1.37 -7.49
C LEU A 40 -6.05 2.82 -7.51
N ARG A 41 -5.86 3.37 -8.71
CA ARG A 41 -5.37 4.74 -8.89
C ARG A 41 -6.39 5.80 -8.46
N ARG A 42 -7.69 5.52 -8.64
CA ARG A 42 -8.76 6.48 -8.36
C ARG A 42 -9.09 6.57 -6.87
N MET A 43 -9.15 5.43 -6.18
CA MET A 43 -9.64 5.40 -4.81
C MET A 43 -8.53 5.21 -3.76
N GLU A 44 -7.33 4.81 -4.16
CA GLU A 44 -6.19 4.54 -3.26
C GLU A 44 -6.63 3.69 -2.03
N PRO A 45 -7.07 2.44 -2.24
CA PRO A 45 -7.66 1.62 -1.19
C PRO A 45 -6.61 1.22 -0.15
N GLN A 46 -7.00 1.19 1.13
CA GLN A 46 -6.14 0.67 2.20
C GLN A 46 -6.08 -0.85 2.21
N VAL A 47 -7.19 -1.51 1.80
CA VAL A 47 -7.30 -2.97 1.74
C VAL A 47 -7.83 -3.39 0.37
N ILE A 48 -7.29 -4.47 -0.15
CA ILE A 48 -7.65 -5.06 -1.44
C ILE A 48 -7.88 -6.54 -1.21
N THR A 49 -9.03 -7.07 -1.62
CA THR A 49 -9.23 -8.52 -1.78
C THR A 49 -9.00 -8.87 -3.25
N LEU A 50 -8.20 -9.88 -3.52
CA LEU A 50 -7.78 -10.26 -4.87
C LEU A 50 -8.02 -11.74 -5.11
N ASP A 51 -8.93 -12.07 -6.03
CA ASP A 51 -9.00 -13.41 -6.59
C ASP A 51 -7.81 -13.65 -7.54
N LEU A 52 -7.21 -14.83 -7.47
CA LEU A 52 -6.14 -15.21 -8.38
C LEU A 52 -6.66 -15.71 -9.73
N GLY A 53 -7.87 -16.25 -9.77
CA GLY A 53 -8.50 -16.81 -10.98
C GLY A 53 -9.15 -15.76 -11.86
N LEU A 54 -8.40 -14.75 -12.29
CA LEU A 54 -8.92 -13.65 -13.12
C LEU A 54 -8.84 -13.96 -14.63
N PRO A 55 -9.78 -13.43 -15.45
CA PRO A 55 -9.69 -13.49 -16.90
C PRO A 55 -8.39 -12.84 -17.42
N PRO A 56 -7.78 -13.38 -18.51
CA PRO A 56 -8.21 -14.49 -19.35
C PRO A 56 -7.86 -15.87 -18.81
N ASP A 57 -7.16 -16.00 -17.69
CA ASP A 57 -6.70 -17.27 -17.10
C ASP A 57 -7.55 -17.62 -15.85
N ALA A 58 -8.88 -17.68 -16.00
CA ALA A 58 -9.80 -17.96 -14.91
C ALA A 58 -9.60 -19.35 -14.26
N GLY A 59 -8.99 -20.31 -14.97
CA GLY A 59 -8.65 -21.64 -14.45
C GLY A 59 -7.24 -21.73 -13.85
N GLY A 60 -6.46 -20.68 -13.94
CA GLY A 60 -5.10 -20.57 -13.41
C GLY A 60 -4.97 -19.41 -12.41
N ALA A 61 -3.74 -18.97 -12.19
CA ALA A 61 -3.44 -17.88 -11.26
C ALA A 61 -2.45 -16.86 -11.84
N SER A 62 -2.12 -16.96 -13.11
CA SER A 62 -1.09 -16.14 -13.75
C SER A 62 -1.47 -14.65 -13.75
N GLU A 63 -2.70 -14.33 -14.11
CA GLU A 63 -3.20 -12.95 -14.13
C GLU A 63 -3.32 -12.37 -12.71
N GLY A 64 -3.81 -13.17 -11.75
CA GLY A 64 -3.89 -12.75 -10.37
C GLY A 64 -2.52 -12.45 -9.77
N PHE A 65 -1.50 -13.27 -10.04
CA PHE A 65 -0.13 -13.00 -9.60
C PHE A 65 0.48 -11.77 -10.27
N ALA A 66 0.26 -11.59 -11.58
CA ALA A 66 0.73 -10.41 -12.29
C ALA A 66 0.10 -9.13 -11.73
N LEU A 67 -1.19 -9.18 -11.42
CA LEU A 67 -1.89 -8.07 -10.79
C LEU A 67 -1.41 -7.83 -9.36
N LEU A 68 -1.17 -8.88 -8.56
CA LEU A 68 -0.61 -8.78 -7.21
C LEU A 68 0.73 -8.02 -7.23
N GLU A 69 1.66 -8.43 -8.09
CA GLU A 69 2.96 -7.78 -8.24
C GLU A 69 2.81 -6.29 -8.60
N GLU A 70 1.90 -5.97 -9.52
CA GLU A 70 1.66 -4.59 -9.94
C GLU A 70 1.02 -3.75 -8.83
N ILE A 71 0.06 -4.31 -8.08
CA ILE A 71 -0.54 -3.64 -6.91
C ILE A 71 0.53 -3.33 -5.86
N LEU A 72 1.37 -4.31 -5.51
CA LEU A 72 2.42 -4.15 -4.50
C LEU A 72 3.44 -3.08 -4.92
N ARG A 73 3.72 -2.94 -6.21
CA ARG A 73 4.59 -1.90 -6.75
C ARG A 73 3.95 -0.52 -6.75
N LEU A 74 2.66 -0.41 -7.12
CA LEU A 74 1.95 0.87 -7.28
C LEU A 74 1.40 1.40 -5.96
N ALA A 75 0.97 0.50 -5.07
CA ALA A 75 0.35 0.83 -3.79
C ALA A 75 0.97 -0.02 -2.65
N PRO A 76 2.26 0.16 -2.33
CA PRO A 76 2.99 -0.67 -1.36
C PRO A 76 2.41 -0.59 0.05
N MET A 77 1.53 0.37 0.28
CA MET A 77 0.89 0.56 1.58
C MET A 77 -0.46 -0.15 1.70
N SER A 78 -1.06 -0.51 0.57
CA SER A 78 -2.31 -1.28 0.57
C SER A 78 -2.05 -2.71 1.07
N LYS A 79 -2.97 -3.21 1.88
CA LYS A 79 -2.94 -4.59 2.37
C LYS A 79 -3.71 -5.48 1.40
N VAL A 80 -3.03 -6.41 0.77
CA VAL A 80 -3.64 -7.33 -0.18
C VAL A 80 -3.97 -8.65 0.51
N ILE A 81 -5.23 -9.04 0.47
CA ILE A 81 -5.75 -10.33 0.92
C ILE A 81 -6.06 -11.16 -0.33
N VAL A 82 -5.33 -12.23 -0.54
CA VAL A 82 -5.57 -13.10 -1.69
C VAL A 82 -6.71 -14.07 -1.37
N VAL A 83 -7.68 -14.16 -2.27
CA VAL A 83 -8.80 -15.12 -2.17
C VAL A 83 -8.49 -16.30 -3.10
N THR A 84 -8.51 -17.52 -2.56
CA THR A 84 -8.10 -18.74 -3.30
C THR A 84 -9.12 -19.87 -3.18
N GLY A 85 -9.11 -20.79 -4.15
CA GLY A 85 -9.88 -22.04 -4.06
C GLY A 85 -9.31 -23.01 -3.01
N ARG A 86 -10.07 -24.06 -2.69
CA ARG A 86 -9.65 -25.08 -1.69
C ARG A 86 -8.39 -25.83 -2.06
N GLU A 87 -8.11 -25.99 -3.34
CA GLU A 87 -6.97 -26.78 -3.86
C GLU A 87 -5.71 -25.94 -4.07
N ASP A 88 -5.80 -24.62 -3.91
CA ASP A 88 -4.76 -23.65 -4.27
C ASP A 88 -3.84 -23.25 -3.11
N LYS A 89 -3.53 -24.17 -2.20
CA LYS A 89 -2.66 -23.87 -1.04
C LYS A 89 -1.27 -23.36 -1.46
N GLU A 90 -0.72 -23.91 -2.53
CA GLU A 90 0.58 -23.49 -3.05
C GLU A 90 0.53 -22.05 -3.55
N ASN A 91 -0.56 -21.67 -4.22
CA ASN A 91 -0.79 -20.30 -4.67
C ASN A 91 -0.92 -19.32 -3.50
N ALA A 92 -1.59 -19.72 -2.41
CA ALA A 92 -1.67 -18.91 -1.21
C ALA A 92 -0.29 -18.65 -0.58
N VAL A 93 0.53 -19.70 -0.43
CA VAL A 93 1.91 -19.58 0.09
C VAL A 93 2.77 -18.70 -0.81
N LYS A 94 2.67 -18.88 -2.13
CA LYS A 94 3.39 -18.06 -3.10
C LYS A 94 2.98 -16.60 -3.01
N ALA A 95 1.68 -16.29 -2.91
CA ALA A 95 1.17 -14.94 -2.77
C ALA A 95 1.73 -14.23 -1.50
N ILE A 96 1.75 -14.92 -0.37
CA ILE A 96 2.37 -14.41 0.87
C ILE A 96 3.87 -14.16 0.66
N GLY A 97 4.58 -15.09 0.01
CA GLY A 97 6.00 -14.92 -0.33
C GLY A 97 6.28 -13.72 -1.25
N MET A 98 5.32 -13.33 -2.09
CA MET A 98 5.38 -12.13 -2.94
C MET A 98 5.07 -10.84 -2.19
N GLY A 99 4.48 -10.90 -0.99
CA GLY A 99 4.15 -9.73 -0.17
C GLY A 99 2.66 -9.49 0.08
N ALA A 100 1.78 -10.44 -0.29
CA ALA A 100 0.39 -10.38 0.17
C ALA A 100 0.33 -10.39 1.69
N SER A 101 -0.58 -9.61 2.26
CA SER A 101 -0.68 -9.45 3.72
C SER A 101 -1.36 -10.64 4.39
N ASP A 102 -2.23 -11.31 3.64
CA ASP A 102 -3.01 -12.45 4.12
C ASP A 102 -3.61 -13.23 2.95
N PHE A 103 -4.22 -14.39 3.25
CA PHE A 103 -5.03 -15.12 2.29
C PHE A 103 -6.36 -15.57 2.93
N TYR A 104 -7.36 -15.76 2.08
CA TYR A 104 -8.66 -16.30 2.45
C TYR A 104 -9.04 -17.44 1.51
N GLN A 105 -9.55 -18.53 2.06
CA GLN A 105 -9.92 -19.72 1.28
C GLN A 105 -11.42 -19.76 1.02
N LYS A 106 -11.84 -19.89 -0.24
CA LYS A 106 -13.24 -20.15 -0.63
C LYS A 106 -13.69 -21.52 -0.07
N PRO A 107 -14.95 -21.69 0.35
CA PRO A 107 -16.12 -20.82 0.15
C PRO A 107 -16.13 -19.60 1.10
N LEU A 108 -16.81 -18.55 0.66
CA LEU A 108 -16.89 -17.29 1.40
C LEU A 108 -17.80 -17.46 2.63
N ASP A 109 -17.23 -17.23 3.80
CA ASP A 109 -17.94 -17.05 5.07
C ASP A 109 -17.89 -15.55 5.42
N ALA A 110 -19.07 -14.93 5.59
CA ALA A 110 -19.19 -13.49 5.80
C ALA A 110 -18.48 -13.01 7.07
N ASP A 111 -18.59 -13.77 8.16
CA ASP A 111 -18.02 -13.41 9.45
C ASP A 111 -16.48 -13.48 9.40
N ILE A 112 -15.96 -14.56 8.81
CA ILE A 112 -14.50 -14.75 8.67
C ILE A 112 -13.92 -13.72 7.71
N LEU A 113 -14.57 -13.48 6.56
CA LEU A 113 -14.10 -12.47 5.60
C LEU A 113 -14.06 -11.08 6.23
N THR A 114 -15.13 -10.70 6.94
CA THR A 114 -15.20 -9.42 7.65
C THR A 114 -14.10 -9.29 8.70
N PHE A 115 -13.83 -10.36 9.44
CA PHE A 115 -12.75 -10.38 10.43
C PHE A 115 -11.38 -10.18 9.78
N VAL A 116 -11.07 -10.90 8.69
CA VAL A 116 -9.78 -10.80 7.98
C VAL A 116 -9.59 -9.40 7.39
N VAL A 117 -10.62 -8.84 6.75
CA VAL A 117 -10.58 -7.48 6.18
C VAL A 117 -10.40 -6.42 7.26
N ASN A 118 -11.12 -6.53 8.39
CA ASN A 118 -10.96 -5.59 9.51
C ASN A 118 -9.55 -5.67 10.12
N ARG A 119 -8.96 -6.87 10.22
CA ARG A 119 -7.58 -7.05 10.67
C ARG A 119 -6.59 -6.35 9.71
N ALA A 120 -6.81 -6.46 8.41
CA ALA A 120 -5.98 -5.78 7.41
C ALA A 120 -6.11 -4.25 7.50
N PHE A 121 -7.30 -3.71 7.72
CA PHE A 121 -7.48 -2.28 7.98
C PHE A 121 -6.72 -1.82 9.23
N ARG A 122 -6.82 -2.60 10.31
CA ARG A 122 -6.10 -2.29 11.55
C ARG A 122 -4.59 -2.24 11.34
N LEU A 123 -4.05 -3.19 10.56
CA LEU A 123 -2.63 -3.22 10.22
C LEU A 123 -2.22 -1.99 9.40
N ALA A 124 -3.02 -1.61 8.39
CA ALA A 124 -2.78 -0.42 7.59
C ALA A 124 -2.79 0.87 8.42
N GLU A 125 -3.74 1.00 9.35
CA GLU A 125 -3.83 2.13 10.29
C GLU A 125 -2.58 2.22 11.17
N LEU A 126 -2.16 1.12 11.80
CA LEU A 126 -0.98 1.07 12.67
C LEU A 126 0.32 1.41 11.93
N GLU A 127 0.48 0.95 10.70
CA GLU A 127 1.65 1.26 9.89
C GLU A 127 1.67 2.74 9.44
N GLN A 128 0.51 3.31 9.20
CA GLN A 128 0.38 4.73 8.88
C GLN A 128 0.73 5.59 10.10
N GLU A 129 0.16 5.30 11.26
CA GLU A 129 0.47 5.99 12.53
C GLU A 129 1.96 5.93 12.85
N ASN A 130 2.57 4.76 12.68
CA ASN A 130 4.01 4.57 12.93
C ASN A 130 4.86 5.47 12.02
N ARG A 131 4.51 5.58 10.74
CA ARG A 131 5.22 6.46 9.80
C ARG A 131 5.05 7.93 10.14
N GLU A 132 3.86 8.35 10.53
CA GLU A 132 3.60 9.74 10.93
C GLU A 132 4.44 10.10 12.17
N LEU A 133 4.54 9.19 13.14
CA LEU A 133 5.38 9.36 14.32
C LEU A 133 6.87 9.44 13.96
N ILE A 134 7.37 8.56 13.09
CA ILE A 134 8.75 8.59 12.60
C ILE A 134 9.01 9.86 11.80
N GLY A 135 8.07 10.30 10.97
CA GLY A 135 8.16 11.55 10.21
C GLY A 135 8.23 12.79 11.09
N GLN A 136 7.50 12.80 12.23
CA GLN A 136 7.54 13.89 13.19
C GLN A 136 8.85 13.93 14.01
N THR A 137 9.44 12.75 14.27
CA THR A 137 10.75 12.65 14.94
C THR A 137 11.92 13.01 14.02
N ASN A 138 11.73 12.89 12.71
CA ASN A 138 12.74 13.16 11.68
C ASN A 138 12.80 14.65 11.23
N GLY A 139 12.29 15.59 12.01
CA GLY A 139 12.52 17.03 11.80
C GLY A 139 14.00 17.46 11.83
N ALA A 140 14.93 16.52 12.00
CA ALA A 140 16.37 16.72 11.92
C ALA A 140 17.05 15.65 11.04
N SER A 141 16.37 15.16 10.00
CA SER A 141 16.97 14.18 9.07
C SER A 141 17.59 14.89 7.88
N ILE A 142 18.91 15.07 7.91
CA ILE A 142 19.69 15.28 6.70
C ILE A 142 19.54 14.02 5.84
N LYS A 143 19.14 14.15 4.56
CA LYS A 143 18.95 13.00 3.65
C LYS A 143 20.12 12.03 3.74
N GLY A 144 19.88 10.81 4.24
CA GLY A 144 20.86 9.74 4.36
C GLY A 144 21.48 9.54 5.75
N ILE A 145 21.11 10.32 6.78
CA ILE A 145 21.60 10.12 8.14
C ILE A 145 20.42 9.84 9.06
N VAL A 146 20.40 8.65 9.67
CA VAL A 146 19.44 8.29 10.72
C VAL A 146 20.10 8.64 12.06
N ALA A 147 19.71 9.76 12.66
CA ALA A 147 20.19 10.16 14.00
C ALA A 147 19.38 9.41 15.06
N ALA A 148 20.02 8.44 15.72
CA ALA A 148 19.41 7.60 16.76
C ALA A 148 19.70 8.11 18.19
N SER A 149 20.60 9.09 18.38
CA SER A 149 20.92 9.65 19.69
C SER A 149 20.59 11.14 19.79
N PRO A 150 20.29 11.65 21.00
CA PRO A 150 20.02 13.06 21.23
C PRO A 150 21.15 13.99 20.76
N GLU A 151 22.41 13.57 20.95
CA GLU A 151 23.60 14.32 20.55
C GLU A 151 23.69 14.43 19.03
N MET A 152 23.37 13.37 18.31
CA MET A 152 23.37 13.35 16.85
C MET A 152 22.25 14.23 16.28
N MET A 153 21.11 14.30 16.94
CA MET A 153 20.01 15.21 16.57
C MET A 153 20.43 16.69 16.72
N GLU A 154 21.20 17.02 17.74
CA GLU A 154 21.69 18.40 17.96
C GLU A 154 22.74 18.80 16.90
N ILE A 155 23.60 17.86 16.50
CA ILE A 155 24.56 18.04 15.40
C ILE A 155 23.82 18.27 14.08
N CYS A 156 22.80 17.45 13.76
CA CYS A 156 21.99 17.61 12.54
C CYS A 156 21.28 18.99 12.50
N ARG A 157 20.68 19.44 13.60
CA ARG A 157 20.08 20.79 13.71
C ARG A 157 21.10 21.91 13.49
N THR A 158 22.33 21.73 13.95
CA THR A 158 23.40 22.71 13.80
C THR A 158 23.85 22.80 12.33
N ILE A 159 23.97 21.67 11.66
CA ILE A 159 24.32 21.60 10.22
C ILE A 159 23.23 22.27 9.37
N GLU A 160 21.94 22.00 9.65
CA GLU A 160 20.84 22.66 8.95
C GLU A 160 20.88 24.20 9.11
N LYS A 161 21.10 24.71 10.31
CA LYS A 161 21.23 26.15 10.55
C LYS A 161 22.39 26.78 9.76
N VAL A 162 23.52 26.10 9.67
CA VAL A 162 24.69 26.59 8.94
C VAL A 162 24.47 26.49 7.43
N ALA A 163 23.82 25.44 6.94
CA ALA A 163 23.52 25.25 5.52
C ALA A 163 22.58 26.32 4.96
N TYR A 164 21.64 26.81 5.76
CA TYR A 164 20.75 27.92 5.38
C TYR A 164 21.38 29.30 5.53
N SER A 165 22.52 29.41 6.24
CA SER A 165 23.23 30.67 6.48
C SER A 165 24.35 30.87 5.45
N ARG A 166 24.14 30.64 4.14
CA ARG A 166 25.07 31.05 3.11
C ARG A 166 25.05 32.59 3.02
N PRO A 167 26.12 33.29 3.37
CA PRO A 167 26.25 34.69 3.00
C PRO A 167 26.24 34.78 1.47
N ARG A 168 25.38 35.62 0.91
CA ARG A 168 25.51 36.02 -0.51
C ARG A 168 26.89 36.67 -0.65
N LEU A 169 27.80 35.97 -1.32
CA LEU A 169 29.02 36.60 -1.81
C LEU A 169 28.59 37.76 -2.72
N PRO A 170 29.11 39.00 -2.47
CA PRO A 170 28.85 40.10 -3.37
C PRO A 170 29.48 39.76 -4.73
N LEU A 171 28.70 39.94 -5.79
CA LEU A 171 29.17 39.90 -7.17
C LEU A 171 30.27 40.94 -7.29
N ILE A 172 31.50 40.51 -7.54
CA ILE A 172 32.60 41.41 -7.95
C ILE A 172 32.26 41.86 -9.37
N PRO A 173 32.09 43.15 -9.63
CA PRO A 173 31.91 43.64 -11.00
C PRO A 173 33.17 43.39 -11.79
N ASP A 174 33.00 42.79 -12.95
CA ASP A 174 34.04 42.56 -13.95
C ASP A 174 34.34 43.92 -14.61
N GLU A 175 35.32 44.69 -14.07
CA GLU A 175 35.86 45.88 -14.73
C GLU A 175 37.37 45.72 -14.90
N ALA A 176 37.75 45.88 -16.16
CA ALA A 176 39.06 46.19 -16.66
C ALA A 176 39.92 45.04 -17.19
N CYS A 177 39.69 44.70 -18.43
CA CYS A 177 40.81 44.47 -19.38
C CYS A 177 40.93 45.67 -20.34
N HIS A 178 41.96 46.42 -20.13
CA HIS A 178 42.57 47.26 -21.16
C HIS A 178 43.91 46.66 -21.58
#